data_a4ed23c6cd21002ae16159b63236c3e1
#
_entry.id   a4ed23c6cd21002ae16159b63236c3e1
#
_cell.length_a   1.000
_cell.length_b   1.000
_cell.length_c   1.000
_cell.angle_alpha   90.00
_cell.angle_beta   90.00
_cell.angle_gamma   90.00
#
_symmetry.space_group_name_H-M   'P 1'
#
loop_
_entity.id
_entity.type
_entity.pdbx_description
1 polymer ?
#
loop_
_entity_poly.entity_id
_entity_poly.type
_entity_poly.pdbx_seq_one_letter_code
_entity_poly.pdbx_strand_id
1 'polypeptide(L)'
;MIREIQIAIYLTIFRLLFNLFRVFPIQKKATFIMSYGENALSIYEEMREKKIDLDVVFLYKPTCKYKLKDYPEVKSYQFETLSIVNMIEAVYHLTTSKYVIIDNYFGFLSAIKFKEGTECIQLWHAAGSIKKFGLLDPNFNKRSKRDQKRFKRVYNNFH
;
A
#
# COMPACT_ATOMS: atom_id res chain seq x y z
N MET A 1 -13.25 -5.51 -21.30
CA MET A 1 -14.15 -4.36 -21.07
C MET A 1 -14.68 -4.37 -19.61
N ILE A 2 -15.37 -5.41 -19.15
CA ILE A 2 -15.94 -5.51 -17.78
C ILE A 2 -14.89 -5.28 -16.69
N ARG A 3 -13.74 -5.94 -16.75
CA ARG A 3 -12.64 -5.79 -15.78
C ARG A 3 -12.15 -4.34 -15.64
N GLU A 4 -12.07 -3.59 -16.74
CA GLU A 4 -11.63 -2.19 -16.71
C GLU A 4 -12.65 -1.28 -16.04
N ILE A 5 -13.93 -1.58 -16.22
CA ILE A 5 -15.03 -0.87 -15.55
C ILE A 5 -14.97 -1.13 -14.04
N GLN A 6 -14.81 -2.38 -13.63
CA GLN A 6 -14.66 -2.75 -12.21
C GLN A 6 -13.49 -2.05 -11.55
N ILE A 7 -12.32 -2.02 -12.22
CA ILE A 7 -11.14 -1.30 -11.72
C ILE A 7 -11.42 0.19 -11.62
N ALA A 8 -12.09 0.79 -12.61
CA ALA A 8 -12.39 2.22 -12.59
C ALA A 8 -13.36 2.57 -11.45
N ILE A 9 -14.38 1.75 -11.22
CA ILE A 9 -15.33 1.93 -10.10
C ILE A 9 -14.58 1.83 -8.77
N TYR A 10 -13.80 0.76 -8.57
CA TYR A 10 -13.01 0.56 -7.35
C TYR A 10 -12.10 1.76 -7.08
N LEU A 11 -11.31 2.20 -8.06
CA LEU A 11 -10.39 3.33 -7.91
C LEU A 11 -11.11 4.64 -7.65
N THR A 12 -12.32 4.81 -8.20
CA THR A 12 -13.13 6.02 -7.98
C THR A 12 -13.66 6.05 -6.54
N ILE A 13 -14.23 4.95 -6.07
CA ILE A 13 -14.72 4.82 -4.68
C ILE A 13 -13.55 5.03 -3.70
N PHE A 14 -12.42 4.35 -3.95
CA PHE A 14 -11.23 4.48 -3.12
C PHE A 14 -10.75 5.93 -3.03
N ARG A 15 -10.68 6.64 -4.16
CA ARG A 15 -10.31 8.06 -4.21
C ARG A 15 -11.28 8.96 -3.45
N LEU A 16 -12.58 8.73 -3.59
CA LEU A 16 -13.59 9.52 -2.87
C LEU A 16 -13.44 9.35 -1.36
N LEU A 17 -13.33 8.12 -0.89
CA LEU A 17 -13.10 7.83 0.52
C LEU A 17 -11.78 8.42 1.01
N PHE A 18 -10.70 8.26 0.23
CA PHE A 18 -9.39 8.81 0.57
C PHE A 18 -9.44 10.34 0.74
N ASN A 19 -10.12 11.05 -0.17
CA ASN A 19 -10.27 12.50 -0.08
C ASN A 19 -11.15 12.91 1.11
N LEU A 20 -12.19 12.15 1.43
CA LEU A 20 -13.04 12.38 2.59
C LEU A 20 -12.22 12.26 3.90
N PHE A 21 -11.42 11.20 4.03
CA PHE A 21 -10.61 10.97 5.23
C PHE A 21 -9.36 11.88 5.32
N ARG A 22 -9.02 12.63 4.29
CA ARG A 22 -7.93 13.62 4.33
C ARG A 22 -8.13 14.75 5.34
N VAL A 23 -9.34 14.93 5.86
CA VAL A 23 -9.64 15.90 6.93
C VAL A 23 -8.98 15.53 8.26
N PHE A 24 -8.71 14.24 8.50
CA PHE A 24 -8.06 13.79 9.73
C PHE A 24 -6.56 14.12 9.71
N PRO A 25 -5.96 14.49 10.84
CA PRO A 25 -4.54 14.81 10.93
C PRO A 25 -3.66 13.57 10.68
N ILE A 26 -2.41 13.81 10.26
CA ILE A 26 -1.38 12.77 10.22
C ILE A 26 -1.02 12.40 11.66
N GLN A 27 -0.98 11.11 11.92
CA GLN A 27 -0.63 10.49 13.19
C GLN A 27 0.80 9.95 13.15
N LYS A 28 1.42 9.80 14.29
CA LYS A 28 2.72 9.15 14.47
C LYS A 28 2.59 7.63 14.25
N LYS A 29 2.33 7.24 13.00
CA LYS A 29 1.91 5.91 12.61
C LYS A 29 2.59 5.44 11.33
N ALA A 30 2.93 4.14 11.28
CA ALA A 30 3.38 3.43 10.10
C ALA A 30 2.32 2.40 9.67
N THR A 31 1.86 2.48 8.43
CA THR A 31 0.97 1.48 7.84
C THR A 31 1.73 0.65 6.82
N PHE A 32 1.86 -0.65 7.07
CA PHE A 32 2.47 -1.61 6.16
C PHE A 32 1.40 -2.23 5.27
N ILE A 33 1.63 -2.23 3.95
CA ILE A 33 0.75 -2.89 2.99
C ILE A 33 1.49 -4.08 2.38
N MET A 34 0.98 -5.26 2.64
CA MET A 34 1.68 -6.51 2.40
C MET A 34 0.95 -7.40 1.40
N SER A 35 1.65 -7.78 0.33
CA SER A 35 1.29 -8.90 -0.55
C SER A 35 2.07 -10.16 -0.20
N TYR A 36 3.34 -10.00 0.16
CA TYR A 36 4.29 -11.05 0.51
C TYR A 36 4.59 -11.05 2.00
N GLY A 37 4.91 -9.89 2.58
CA GLY A 37 5.07 -9.66 4.01
C GLY A 37 6.51 -9.78 4.53
N GLU A 38 7.40 -10.54 3.87
CA GLU A 38 8.73 -10.86 4.38
C GLU A 38 9.55 -9.61 4.76
N ASN A 39 9.81 -8.73 3.80
CA ASN A 39 10.59 -7.52 4.05
C ASN A 39 9.87 -6.55 5.00
N ALA A 40 8.53 -6.49 4.93
CA ALA A 40 7.73 -5.64 5.79
C ALA A 40 7.82 -6.07 7.25
N LEU A 41 7.71 -7.37 7.52
CA LEU A 41 7.81 -7.91 8.87
C LEU A 41 9.23 -7.79 9.44
N SER A 42 10.27 -8.01 8.61
CA SER A 42 11.66 -7.80 9.05
C SER A 42 11.89 -6.36 9.52
N ILE A 43 11.34 -5.37 8.79
CA ILE A 43 11.43 -3.97 9.23
C ILE A 43 10.63 -3.74 10.50
N TYR A 44 9.42 -4.31 10.61
CA TYR A 44 8.62 -4.18 11.82
C TYR A 44 9.35 -4.76 13.05
N GLU A 45 9.96 -5.94 12.93
CA GLU A 45 10.71 -6.57 14.01
C GLU A 45 11.89 -5.71 14.45
N GLU A 46 12.65 -5.16 13.51
CA GLU A 46 13.73 -4.22 13.79
C GLU A 46 13.23 -2.94 14.49
N MET A 47 12.08 -2.41 14.04
CA MET A 47 11.45 -1.26 14.71
C MET A 47 11.06 -1.58 16.15
N ARG A 48 10.53 -2.79 16.39
CA ARG A 48 10.15 -3.26 17.73
C ARG A 48 11.37 -3.42 18.64
N GLU A 49 12.45 -4.04 18.13
CA GLU A 49 13.70 -4.19 18.88
C GLU A 49 14.31 -2.85 19.26
N LYS A 50 14.32 -1.90 18.33
CA LYS A 50 14.80 -0.53 18.57
C LYS A 50 13.84 0.35 19.35
N LYS A 51 12.70 -0.18 19.75
CA LYS A 51 11.63 0.55 20.49
C LYS A 51 11.25 1.86 19.79
N ILE A 52 11.10 1.81 18.46
CA ILE A 52 10.67 2.95 17.68
C ILE A 52 9.23 3.31 18.09
N ASP A 53 9.04 4.52 18.58
CA ASP A 53 7.76 5.03 19.06
C ASP A 53 6.87 5.45 17.88
N LEU A 54 6.24 4.46 17.25
CA LEU A 54 5.27 4.60 16.16
C LEU A 54 4.14 3.58 16.35
N ASP A 55 2.91 4.02 16.22
CA ASP A 55 1.79 3.09 16.05
C ASP A 55 1.95 2.32 14.74
N VAL A 56 1.73 1.01 14.77
CA VAL A 56 1.86 0.16 13.59
C VAL A 56 0.52 -0.45 13.21
N VAL A 57 0.23 -0.49 11.92
CA VAL A 57 -0.94 -1.14 11.34
C VAL A 57 -0.54 -1.98 10.14
N PHE A 58 -1.06 -3.20 10.06
CA PHE A 58 -0.89 -4.08 8.92
C PHE A 58 -2.14 -4.11 8.04
N LEU A 59 -1.96 -3.79 6.76
CA LEU A 59 -2.93 -4.02 5.70
C LEU A 59 -2.39 -5.15 4.82
N TYR A 60 -3.06 -6.27 4.74
CA TYR A 60 -2.52 -7.44 4.06
C TYR A 60 -3.50 -8.04 3.06
N LYS A 61 -2.96 -8.52 1.94
CA LYS A 61 -3.76 -9.30 0.97
C LYS A 61 -4.08 -10.68 1.53
N PRO A 62 -5.23 -11.27 1.16
CA PRO A 62 -5.57 -12.65 1.54
C PRO A 62 -4.51 -13.67 1.10
N THR A 63 -3.70 -13.33 0.09
CA THR A 63 -2.61 -14.16 -0.43
C THR A 63 -1.30 -14.04 0.35
N CYS A 64 -1.23 -13.16 1.35
CA CYS A 64 -0.06 -13.02 2.21
C CYS A 64 0.17 -14.32 3.00
N LYS A 65 1.39 -14.84 2.94
CA LYS A 65 1.74 -16.14 3.54
C LYS A 65 1.96 -16.09 5.06
N TYR A 66 2.22 -14.90 5.59
CA TYR A 66 2.54 -14.73 7.00
C TYR A 66 1.28 -14.72 7.86
N LYS A 67 1.37 -15.37 9.02
CA LYS A 67 0.29 -15.45 10.00
C LYS A 67 0.33 -14.21 10.88
N LEU A 68 -0.38 -13.15 10.52
CA LEU A 68 -0.39 -11.89 11.28
C LEU A 68 -1.00 -12.01 12.68
N LYS A 69 -1.68 -13.12 12.97
CA LYS A 69 -2.10 -13.48 14.33
C LYS A 69 -0.93 -13.73 15.29
N ASP A 70 0.29 -13.92 14.77
CA ASP A 70 1.50 -14.04 15.59
C ASP A 70 1.97 -12.66 16.12
N TYR A 71 1.30 -11.58 15.67
CA TYR A 71 1.50 -10.19 16.11
C TYR A 71 0.20 -9.60 16.68
N PRO A 72 -0.31 -10.14 17.80
CA PRO A 72 -1.62 -9.75 18.33
C PRO A 72 -1.67 -8.29 18.82
N GLU A 73 -0.51 -7.70 19.10
CA GLU A 73 -0.36 -6.30 19.47
C GLU A 73 -0.59 -5.32 18.31
N VAL A 74 -0.52 -5.79 17.05
CA VAL A 74 -0.64 -4.95 15.86
C VAL A 74 -2.03 -5.09 15.24
N LYS A 75 -2.71 -3.97 15.04
CA LYS A 75 -3.98 -3.95 14.31
C LYS A 75 -3.77 -4.40 12.87
N SER A 76 -4.51 -5.42 12.45
CA SER A 76 -4.35 -6.04 11.14
C SER A 76 -5.68 -6.13 10.41
N TYR A 77 -5.73 -5.65 9.17
CA TYR A 77 -6.93 -5.65 8.32
C TYR A 77 -6.63 -6.27 6.96
N GLN A 78 -7.57 -7.07 6.46
CA GLN A 78 -7.46 -7.57 5.09
C GLN A 78 -7.67 -6.42 4.09
N PHE A 79 -6.82 -6.35 3.08
CA PHE A 79 -6.81 -5.32 2.07
C PHE A 79 -7.07 -5.89 0.67
N GLU A 80 -7.67 -5.07 -0.21
CA GLU A 80 -8.12 -5.48 -1.56
C GLU A 80 -9.10 -6.67 -1.52
N THR A 81 -10.04 -6.62 -0.56
CA THR A 81 -11.19 -7.52 -0.47
C THR A 81 -12.48 -6.82 -0.91
N LEU A 82 -13.58 -7.59 -1.01
CA LEU A 82 -14.91 -7.02 -1.27
C LEU A 82 -15.57 -6.43 -0.01
N SER A 83 -14.91 -6.49 1.13
CA SER A 83 -15.41 -5.93 2.39
C SER A 83 -15.30 -4.41 2.39
N ILE A 84 -16.45 -3.74 2.46
CA ILE A 84 -16.52 -2.28 2.58
C ILE A 84 -15.89 -1.81 3.89
N VAL A 85 -16.09 -2.55 4.98
CA VAL A 85 -15.50 -2.23 6.30
C VAL A 85 -13.99 -2.23 6.21
N ASN A 86 -13.39 -3.30 5.65
CA ASN A 86 -11.94 -3.36 5.48
C ASN A 86 -11.40 -2.25 4.57
N MET A 87 -12.17 -1.84 3.55
CA MET A 87 -11.78 -0.73 2.68
C MET A 87 -11.80 0.61 3.44
N ILE A 88 -12.79 0.85 4.29
CA ILE A 88 -12.89 2.06 5.11
C ILE A 88 -11.72 2.12 6.09
N GLU A 89 -11.44 1.03 6.81
CA GLU A 89 -10.31 0.93 7.74
C GLU A 89 -8.98 1.17 7.00
N ALA A 90 -8.77 0.51 5.86
CA ALA A 90 -7.57 0.69 5.07
C ALA A 90 -7.38 2.15 4.65
N VAL A 91 -8.42 2.79 4.13
CA VAL A 91 -8.35 4.19 3.70
C VAL A 91 -8.08 5.12 4.87
N TYR A 92 -8.73 4.91 6.02
CA TYR A 92 -8.48 5.69 7.22
C TYR A 92 -7.01 5.60 7.65
N HIS A 93 -6.47 4.38 7.74
CA HIS A 93 -5.08 4.18 8.13
C HIS A 93 -4.10 4.78 7.11
N LEU A 94 -4.35 4.63 5.82
CA LEU A 94 -3.51 5.21 4.76
C LEU A 94 -3.49 6.74 4.78
N THR A 95 -4.62 7.38 5.06
CA THR A 95 -4.73 8.86 5.04
C THR A 95 -4.17 9.52 6.29
N THR A 96 -4.06 8.77 7.39
CA THR A 96 -3.62 9.27 8.68
C THR A 96 -2.22 8.80 9.07
N SER A 97 -1.53 8.01 8.26
CA SER A 97 -0.18 7.54 8.55
C SER A 97 0.89 8.55 8.12
N LYS A 98 1.94 8.68 8.95
CA LYS A 98 3.17 9.37 8.59
C LYS A 98 3.99 8.55 7.59
N TYR A 99 4.06 7.24 7.78
CA TYR A 99 4.77 6.33 6.90
C TYR A 99 3.80 5.30 6.32
N VAL A 100 3.85 5.12 5.00
CA VAL A 100 3.15 4.06 4.28
C VAL A 100 4.21 3.19 3.61
N ILE A 101 4.35 1.94 4.06
CA ILE A 101 5.42 1.04 3.66
C ILE A 101 4.79 -0.10 2.85
N ILE A 102 5.25 -0.32 1.64
CA ILE A 102 4.65 -1.29 0.72
C ILE A 102 5.68 -2.27 0.16
N ASP A 103 5.31 -3.52 -0.02
CA ASP A 103 6.18 -4.58 -0.53
C ASP A 103 5.95 -4.94 -2.00
N ASN A 104 4.95 -4.34 -2.64
CA ASN A 104 4.58 -4.66 -4.01
C ASN A 104 3.98 -3.45 -4.73
N TYR A 105 3.68 -3.61 -6.03
CA TYR A 105 2.86 -2.68 -6.77
C TYR A 105 1.39 -2.76 -6.34
N PHE A 106 0.83 -1.63 -5.93
CA PHE A 106 -0.59 -1.50 -5.59
C PHE A 106 -1.28 -0.46 -6.49
N GLY A 107 -2.26 -0.93 -7.26
CA GLY A 107 -2.94 -0.12 -8.28
C GLY A 107 -3.69 1.09 -7.73
N PHE A 108 -4.18 1.03 -6.48
CA PHE A 108 -4.90 2.13 -5.84
C PHE A 108 -4.06 3.40 -5.68
N LEU A 109 -2.73 3.27 -5.57
CA LEU A 109 -1.83 4.43 -5.51
C LEU A 109 -1.93 5.34 -6.74
N SER A 110 -2.38 4.80 -7.89
CA SER A 110 -2.63 5.63 -9.08
C SER A 110 -3.81 6.59 -8.95
N ALA A 111 -4.68 6.37 -7.98
CA ALA A 111 -5.92 7.13 -7.77
C ALA A 111 -5.82 8.17 -6.65
N ILE A 112 -4.76 8.13 -5.84
CA ILE A 112 -4.57 8.97 -4.67
C ILE A 112 -3.30 9.82 -4.78
N LYS A 113 -3.22 10.83 -3.92
CA LYS A 113 -2.01 11.59 -3.62
C LYS A 113 -1.96 11.78 -2.12
N PHE A 114 -0.87 11.34 -1.50
CA PHE A 114 -0.67 11.51 -0.06
C PHE A 114 -0.61 12.98 0.33
N LYS A 115 -0.85 13.26 1.61
CA LYS A 115 -0.68 14.60 2.18
C LYS A 115 0.82 14.91 2.31
N GLU A 116 1.13 16.18 2.33
CA GLU A 116 2.45 16.64 2.75
C GLU A 116 2.74 16.13 4.17
N GLY A 117 3.94 15.58 4.37
CA GLY A 117 4.35 14.93 5.62
C GLY A 117 4.03 13.43 5.71
N THR A 118 3.35 12.83 4.70
CA THR A 118 3.25 11.37 4.55
C THR A 118 4.31 10.87 3.56
N GLU A 119 5.12 9.92 3.98
CA GLU A 119 6.12 9.27 3.14
C GLU A 119 5.64 7.88 2.71
N CYS A 120 5.70 7.59 1.41
CA CYS A 120 5.38 6.28 0.84
C CYS A 120 6.66 5.56 0.41
N ILE A 121 7.00 4.49 1.10
CA ILE A 121 8.27 3.76 0.96
C ILE A 121 8.00 2.42 0.28
N GLN A 122 8.68 2.19 -0.84
CA GLN A 122 8.61 0.92 -1.58
C GLN A 122 9.76 0.00 -1.18
N LEU A 123 9.46 -1.17 -0.61
CA LEU A 123 10.48 -2.16 -0.21
C LEU A 123 10.80 -3.17 -1.32
N TRP A 124 9.81 -3.46 -2.19
CA TRP A 124 9.80 -4.67 -3.01
C TRP A 124 9.85 -5.97 -2.18
N HIS A 125 9.81 -7.10 -2.87
CA HIS A 125 9.76 -8.43 -2.27
C HIS A 125 10.90 -9.34 -2.75
N ALA A 126 11.85 -8.80 -3.49
CA ALA A 126 12.93 -9.56 -4.13
C ALA A 126 14.29 -8.96 -3.77
N ALA A 127 14.72 -9.16 -2.52
CA ALA A 127 16.06 -8.80 -2.08
C ALA A 127 17.11 -9.50 -2.97
N GLY A 128 18.11 -8.75 -3.44
CA GLY A 128 19.19 -9.27 -4.29
C GLY A 128 18.83 -9.54 -5.75
N SER A 129 17.62 -9.23 -6.19
CA SER A 129 17.21 -9.41 -7.60
C SER A 129 17.83 -8.36 -8.52
N ILE A 130 18.60 -8.81 -9.53
CA ILE A 130 19.32 -7.97 -10.49
C ILE A 130 18.51 -7.78 -11.79
N LYS A 131 17.20 -7.69 -11.74
CA LYS A 131 16.38 -7.47 -12.94
C LYS A 131 15.81 -6.07 -12.98
N LYS A 132 15.51 -5.60 -14.18
CA LYS A 132 14.83 -4.32 -14.39
C LYS A 132 13.38 -4.41 -13.92
N PHE A 133 12.98 -3.51 -13.03
CA PHE A 133 11.65 -3.44 -12.44
C PHE A 133 10.91 -2.16 -12.84
N GLY A 134 9.62 -2.15 -12.62
CA GLY A 134 8.80 -0.98 -12.69
C GLY A 134 8.75 -0.34 -14.07
N LEU A 135 9.13 0.91 -14.18
CA LEU A 135 9.14 1.64 -15.45
C LEU A 135 10.25 1.16 -16.40
N LEU A 136 11.26 0.46 -15.89
CA LEU A 136 12.35 -0.14 -16.68
C LEU A 136 12.06 -1.60 -17.06
N ASP A 137 10.93 -2.18 -16.64
CA ASP A 137 10.52 -3.53 -17.05
C ASP A 137 10.38 -3.58 -18.58
N PRO A 138 11.05 -4.52 -19.28
CA PRO A 138 10.93 -4.68 -20.74
C PRO A 138 9.48 -4.84 -21.24
N ASN A 139 8.59 -5.38 -20.39
CA ASN A 139 7.18 -5.52 -20.72
C ASN A 139 6.35 -4.25 -20.46
N PHE A 140 6.94 -3.20 -19.91
CA PHE A 140 6.21 -1.95 -19.65
C PHE A 140 5.59 -1.38 -20.93
N ASN A 141 6.35 -1.36 -22.03
CA ASN A 141 5.89 -0.83 -23.31
C ASN A 141 4.83 -1.69 -24.00
N LYS A 142 4.71 -2.99 -23.60
CA LYS A 142 3.66 -3.90 -24.10
C LYS A 142 2.31 -3.68 -23.43
N ARG A 143 2.26 -2.91 -22.35
CA ARG A 143 1.02 -2.57 -21.63
C ARG A 143 0.20 -1.56 -22.42
N SER A 144 -1.12 -1.56 -22.21
CA SER A 144 -1.98 -0.53 -22.77
C SER A 144 -1.53 0.88 -22.31
N LYS A 145 -1.77 1.91 -23.12
CA LYS A 145 -1.44 3.31 -22.77
C LYS A 145 -2.08 3.72 -21.44
N ARG A 146 -3.27 3.20 -21.14
CA ARG A 146 -3.98 3.44 -19.88
C ARG A 146 -3.22 2.83 -18.70
N ASP A 147 -2.76 1.58 -18.82
CA ASP A 147 -1.97 0.92 -17.78
C ASP A 147 -0.61 1.58 -17.59
N GLN A 148 0.06 1.97 -18.65
CA GLN A 148 1.31 2.73 -18.57
C GLN A 148 1.13 4.04 -17.78
N LYS A 149 0.03 4.78 -18.04
CA LYS A 149 -0.30 6.00 -17.31
C LYS A 149 -0.59 5.71 -15.83
N ARG A 150 -1.30 4.61 -15.54
CA ARG A 150 -1.59 4.16 -14.17
C ARG A 150 -0.29 3.82 -13.44
N PHE A 151 0.58 3.04 -14.08
CA PHE A 151 1.91 2.70 -13.55
C PHE A 151 2.72 3.93 -13.19
N LYS A 152 2.89 4.88 -14.11
CA LYS A 152 3.61 6.14 -13.85
C LYS A 152 3.06 6.89 -12.64
N ARG A 153 1.72 6.95 -12.50
CA ARG A 153 1.10 7.60 -11.34
C ARG A 153 1.40 6.90 -10.01
N VAL A 154 1.47 5.56 -10.00
CA VAL A 154 1.85 4.80 -8.81
C VAL A 154 3.27 5.17 -8.38
N TYR A 155 4.21 5.18 -9.33
CA TYR A 155 5.61 5.48 -9.06
C TYR A 155 5.84 6.93 -8.59
N ASN A 156 4.97 7.86 -8.95
CA ASN A 156 5.03 9.25 -8.48
C ASN A 156 4.61 9.42 -7.00
N ASN A 157 4.13 8.37 -6.34
CA ASN A 157 3.82 8.40 -4.91
C ASN A 157 4.96 7.91 -4.02
N PHE A 158 6.04 7.37 -4.59
CA PHE A 158 7.18 6.88 -3.81
C PHE A 158 8.16 8.01 -3.49
N HIS A 159 8.75 7.93 -2.31
CA HIS A 159 9.75 8.85 -1.78
C HIS A 159 11.09 8.14 -1.63
#